data_f9c4683e4c0879d26565b1cec5883e6e
#
_entry.id   f9c4683e4c0879d26565b1cec5883e6e
#
_cell.length_a   1.000
_cell.length_b   1.000
_cell.length_c   1.000
_cell.angle_alpha   90.00
_cell.angle_beta   90.00
_cell.angle_gamma   90.00
#
_symmetry.space_group_name_H-M   'P 1'
#
loop_
_entity.id
_entity.type
_entity.pdbx_description
1 polymer ?
#
loop_
_entity_poly.entity_id
_entity_poly.type
_entity_poly.pdbx_seq_one_letter_code
_entity_poly.pdbx_strand_id
1 'polypeptide(L)'
;YHVGEPFIYPRNDLDYTANFMHMMFGTPCEEYKPNPVLVHALDTIFTLHADHEQNASTSTVRLSGSSGANPYACISAGIACLWGPAHGGANEACLQMLEEIHDVSRVGRYIARAKDKNDEFKLMGFGHRVYKNFDPRAKLMRKVCGDVLQELGLENDRLFKLAMELEKIALEDDYFIEKKLYPNVDFYSGIVQKAL
;
A
#
# COMPACT_ATOMS: atom_id res chain seq x y z
N TYR A 1 23.89 1.21 5.17
CA TYR A 1 24.91 2.15 4.69
C TYR A 1 24.95 3.44 5.50
N HIS A 2 23.82 4.15 5.70
CA HIS A 2 23.78 5.42 6.43
C HIS A 2 24.14 5.28 7.93
N VAL A 3 24.12 4.10 8.49
CA VAL A 3 24.60 3.78 9.84
C VAL A 3 26.06 3.29 9.86
N GLY A 4 26.78 3.38 8.74
CA GLY A 4 28.19 3.02 8.62
C GLY A 4 28.46 1.57 8.24
N GLU A 5 27.44 0.77 7.95
CA GLU A 5 27.61 -0.61 7.52
C GLU A 5 27.83 -0.71 6.00
N PRO A 6 28.51 -1.79 5.52
CA PRO A 6 28.72 -2.03 4.10
C PRO A 6 27.39 -2.33 3.38
N PHE A 7 27.39 -2.14 2.07
CA PHE A 7 26.26 -2.55 1.22
C PHE A 7 26.05 -4.07 1.28
N ILE A 8 24.77 -4.45 1.34
CA ILE A 8 24.36 -5.83 1.08
C ILE A 8 24.11 -5.97 -0.42
N TYR A 9 24.80 -6.91 -1.05
CA TYR A 9 24.68 -7.18 -2.48
C TYR A 9 23.61 -8.24 -2.77
N PRO A 10 23.00 -8.21 -3.96
CA PRO A 10 22.03 -9.24 -4.35
C PRO A 10 22.72 -10.61 -4.47
N ARG A 11 21.96 -11.66 -4.21
CA ARG A 11 22.36 -13.06 -4.32
C ARG A 11 21.77 -13.67 -5.59
N ASN A 12 22.55 -14.55 -6.25
CA ASN A 12 22.10 -15.20 -7.48
C ASN A 12 21.09 -16.33 -7.27
N ASP A 13 20.96 -16.83 -6.03
CA ASP A 13 20.05 -17.90 -5.64
C ASP A 13 18.66 -17.39 -5.19
N LEU A 14 18.48 -16.07 -5.13
CA LEU A 14 17.23 -15.43 -4.76
C LEU A 14 16.54 -14.83 -5.99
N ASP A 15 15.20 -14.85 -6.01
CA ASP A 15 14.42 -14.12 -6.99
C ASP A 15 14.45 -12.60 -6.73
N TYR A 16 13.76 -11.82 -7.56
CA TYR A 16 13.76 -10.35 -7.48
C TYR A 16 13.29 -9.85 -6.12
N THR A 17 12.14 -10.32 -5.65
CA THR A 17 11.51 -9.82 -4.42
C THR A 17 12.24 -10.30 -3.19
N ALA A 18 12.68 -11.55 -3.15
CA ALA A 18 13.53 -12.06 -2.07
C ALA A 18 14.88 -11.32 -1.99
N ASN A 19 15.48 -10.97 -3.13
CA ASN A 19 16.68 -10.13 -3.18
C ASN A 19 16.42 -8.72 -2.67
N PHE A 20 15.29 -8.13 -3.03
CA PHE A 20 14.90 -6.81 -2.50
C PHE A 20 14.84 -6.83 -0.98
N MET A 21 14.17 -7.83 -0.40
CA MET A 21 14.07 -7.98 1.05
C MET A 21 15.43 -8.27 1.69
N HIS A 22 16.25 -9.13 1.07
CA HIS A 22 17.60 -9.41 1.52
C HIS A 22 18.47 -8.15 1.59
N MET A 23 18.42 -7.31 0.56
CA MET A 23 19.20 -6.07 0.51
C MET A 23 18.66 -5.00 1.47
N MET A 24 17.35 -5.03 1.77
CA MET A 24 16.68 -4.03 2.63
C MET A 24 16.83 -4.36 4.12
N PHE A 25 16.71 -5.63 4.49
CA PHE A 25 16.64 -6.08 5.89
C PHE A 25 17.86 -6.89 6.33
N GLY A 26 18.68 -7.36 5.39
CA GLY A 26 19.90 -8.10 5.71
C GLY A 26 20.92 -7.23 6.43
N THR A 27 21.71 -7.86 7.32
CA THR A 27 22.85 -7.25 7.97
C THR A 27 24.13 -8.03 7.62
N PRO A 28 25.32 -7.40 7.66
CA PRO A 28 26.58 -8.11 7.32
C PRO A 28 26.94 -9.24 8.29
N CYS A 29 26.40 -9.21 9.50
CA CYS A 29 26.80 -10.09 10.60
C CYS A 29 25.91 -11.32 10.75
N GLU A 30 24.72 -11.32 10.13
CA GLU A 30 23.72 -12.37 10.30
C GLU A 30 23.18 -12.84 8.95
N GLU A 31 22.87 -14.14 8.86
CA GLU A 31 22.22 -14.67 7.67
C GLU A 31 20.75 -14.28 7.66
N TYR A 32 20.37 -13.35 6.79
CA TYR A 32 18.97 -13.05 6.54
C TYR A 32 18.35 -14.06 5.58
N LYS A 33 17.28 -14.72 6.03
CA LYS A 33 16.47 -15.64 5.23
C LYS A 33 15.12 -15.00 4.96
N PRO A 34 14.84 -14.53 3.73
CA PRO A 34 13.54 -13.97 3.39
C PRO A 34 12.41 -14.96 3.67
N ASN A 35 11.41 -14.54 4.44
CA ASN A 35 10.23 -15.37 4.72
C ASN A 35 9.39 -15.49 3.44
N PRO A 36 9.03 -16.71 2.98
CA PRO A 36 8.31 -16.90 1.72
C PRO A 36 6.93 -16.23 1.67
N VAL A 37 6.21 -16.13 2.80
CA VAL A 37 4.91 -15.45 2.87
C VAL A 37 5.07 -13.96 2.68
N LEU A 38 6.09 -13.37 3.32
CA LEU A 38 6.39 -11.95 3.19
C LEU A 38 6.93 -11.61 1.78
N VAL A 39 7.76 -12.48 1.22
CA VAL A 39 8.23 -12.37 -0.18
C VAL A 39 7.04 -12.36 -1.14
N HIS A 40 6.13 -13.33 -1.00
CA HIS A 40 4.93 -13.41 -1.84
C HIS A 40 4.03 -12.17 -1.70
N ALA A 41 3.89 -11.65 -0.48
CA ALA A 41 3.11 -10.45 -0.22
C ALA A 41 3.69 -9.23 -0.94
N LEU A 42 5.00 -9.02 -0.82
CA LEU A 42 5.69 -7.91 -1.47
C LEU A 42 5.72 -8.07 -3.00
N ASP A 43 5.92 -9.29 -3.50
CA ASP A 43 5.84 -9.58 -4.94
C ASP A 43 4.45 -9.28 -5.51
N THR A 44 3.40 -9.61 -4.77
CA THR A 44 2.03 -9.26 -5.11
C THR A 44 1.84 -7.74 -5.16
N ILE A 45 2.36 -6.99 -4.17
CA ILE A 45 2.32 -5.52 -4.18
C ILE A 45 3.03 -4.98 -5.42
N PHE A 46 4.24 -5.43 -5.72
CA PHE A 46 4.99 -4.99 -6.90
C PHE A 46 4.24 -5.28 -8.19
N THR A 47 3.68 -6.49 -8.33
CA THR A 47 2.90 -6.88 -9.51
C THR A 47 1.66 -6.02 -9.69
N LEU A 48 0.89 -5.77 -8.62
CA LEU A 48 -0.33 -4.97 -8.68
C LEU A 48 -0.09 -3.48 -8.96
N HIS A 49 1.13 -3.00 -8.71
CA HIS A 49 1.54 -1.62 -8.96
C HIS A 49 2.46 -1.46 -10.17
N ALA A 50 2.78 -2.55 -10.88
CA ALA A 50 3.73 -2.52 -12.00
C ALA A 50 3.24 -1.68 -13.18
N ASP A 51 1.93 -1.69 -13.44
CA ASP A 51 1.31 -0.86 -14.48
C ASP A 51 -0.12 -0.47 -14.06
N HIS A 52 -0.41 0.82 -14.13
CA HIS A 52 -1.75 1.35 -13.92
C HIS A 52 -1.93 2.65 -14.70
N GLU A 53 -1.87 2.55 -16.02
CA GLU A 53 -1.95 3.68 -16.95
C GLU A 53 -0.76 4.67 -16.82
N GLN A 54 -0.85 5.79 -17.52
CA GLN A 54 0.14 6.85 -17.45
C GLN A 54 -0.19 7.79 -16.28
N ASN A 55 0.39 7.51 -15.11
CA ASN A 55 0.31 8.35 -13.93
C ASN A 55 1.44 9.41 -13.88
N ALA A 56 1.48 10.21 -12.81
CA ALA A 56 2.42 11.31 -12.68
C ALA A 56 3.89 10.85 -12.67
N SER A 57 4.24 9.79 -11.93
CA SER A 57 5.62 9.27 -11.88
C SER A 57 6.03 8.63 -13.20
N THR A 58 5.16 7.86 -13.86
CA THR A 58 5.40 7.33 -15.20
C THR A 58 5.66 8.46 -16.20
N SER A 59 4.85 9.52 -16.18
CA SER A 59 5.04 10.70 -17.03
C SER A 59 6.37 11.40 -16.74
N THR A 60 6.74 11.52 -15.46
CA THR A 60 8.01 12.14 -15.03
C THR A 60 9.22 11.35 -15.52
N VAL A 61 9.21 10.01 -15.38
CA VAL A 61 10.29 9.14 -15.87
C VAL A 61 10.43 9.27 -17.39
N ARG A 62 9.31 9.23 -18.12
CA ARG A 62 9.29 9.36 -19.58
C ARG A 62 9.79 10.74 -20.03
N LEU A 63 9.33 11.81 -19.35
CA LEU A 63 9.77 13.17 -19.66
C LEU A 63 11.27 13.32 -19.43
N SER A 64 11.79 12.87 -18.29
CA SER A 64 13.22 12.91 -18.00
C SER A 64 14.02 12.09 -19.01
N GLY A 65 13.55 10.88 -19.36
CA GLY A 65 14.20 10.02 -20.35
C GLY A 65 14.24 10.61 -21.76
N SER A 66 13.24 11.43 -22.12
CA SER A 66 13.19 12.08 -23.45
C SER A 66 14.33 13.09 -23.67
N SER A 67 14.95 13.56 -22.59
CA SER A 67 16.15 14.42 -22.65
C SER A 67 17.46 13.67 -22.85
N GLY A 68 17.45 12.34 -22.87
CA GLY A 68 18.65 11.49 -22.89
C GLY A 68 19.33 11.34 -21.52
N ALA A 69 18.65 11.70 -20.41
CA ALA A 69 19.16 11.48 -19.08
C ALA A 69 19.33 9.99 -18.78
N ASN A 70 20.30 9.62 -17.94
CA ASN A 70 20.54 8.23 -17.59
C ASN A 70 19.36 7.63 -16.81
N PRO A 71 19.17 6.29 -16.85
CA PRO A 71 18.05 5.62 -16.20
C PRO A 71 17.93 5.89 -14.70
N TYR A 72 19.04 6.00 -14.00
CA TYR A 72 19.04 6.27 -12.54
C TYR A 72 18.49 7.66 -12.23
N ALA A 73 18.86 8.66 -12.99
CA ALA A 73 18.32 10.02 -12.86
C ALA A 73 16.82 10.04 -13.16
N CYS A 74 16.39 9.34 -14.21
CA CYS A 74 14.98 9.25 -14.59
C CYS A 74 14.14 8.59 -13.49
N ILE A 75 14.62 7.47 -12.95
CA ILE A 75 13.93 6.74 -11.87
C ILE A 75 13.92 7.57 -10.58
N SER A 76 15.01 8.26 -10.25
CA SER A 76 15.06 9.16 -9.08
C SER A 76 14.02 10.28 -9.20
N ALA A 77 13.84 10.86 -10.37
CA ALA A 77 12.80 11.85 -10.62
C ALA A 77 11.38 11.26 -10.46
N GLY A 78 11.17 10.03 -10.93
CA GLY A 78 9.92 9.30 -10.74
C GLY A 78 9.62 9.03 -9.27
N ILE A 79 10.62 8.62 -8.48
CA ILE A 79 10.49 8.41 -7.04
C ILE A 79 10.13 9.72 -6.33
N ALA A 80 10.81 10.82 -6.66
CA ALA A 80 10.48 12.13 -6.11
C ALA A 80 9.05 12.57 -6.43
N CYS A 81 8.57 12.28 -7.64
CA CYS A 81 7.19 12.55 -8.03
C CYS A 81 6.20 11.66 -7.26
N LEU A 82 6.52 10.37 -7.10
CA LEU A 82 5.67 9.42 -6.37
C LEU A 82 5.54 9.80 -4.89
N TRP A 83 6.54 10.42 -4.31
CA TRP A 83 6.52 10.87 -2.92
C TRP A 83 5.50 11.98 -2.63
N GLY A 84 4.96 12.62 -3.64
CA GLY A 84 3.95 13.67 -3.48
C GLY A 84 2.64 13.12 -2.90
N PRO A 85 1.99 13.85 -1.95
CA PRO A 85 0.77 13.39 -1.28
C PRO A 85 -0.42 13.18 -2.23
N ALA A 86 -0.41 13.85 -3.37
CA ALA A 86 -1.44 13.70 -4.40
C ALA A 86 -1.20 12.49 -5.35
N HIS A 87 -0.14 11.71 -5.14
CA HIS A 87 0.21 10.57 -5.99
C HIS A 87 0.44 9.30 -5.18
N GLY A 88 1.61 9.12 -4.54
CA GLY A 88 1.93 7.91 -3.76
C GLY A 88 1.45 7.93 -2.31
N GLY A 89 0.85 9.01 -1.83
CA GLY A 89 0.42 9.16 -0.44
C GLY A 89 -0.90 8.50 -0.07
N ALA A 90 -1.57 7.81 -0.99
CA ALA A 90 -2.92 7.30 -0.74
C ALA A 90 -2.98 6.20 0.33
N ASN A 91 -2.04 5.25 0.33
CA ASN A 91 -1.98 4.20 1.34
C ASN A 91 -1.52 4.72 2.71
N GLU A 92 -0.61 5.69 2.74
CA GLU A 92 -0.21 6.38 3.97
C GLU A 92 -1.39 7.12 4.59
N ALA A 93 -2.14 7.88 3.79
CA ALA A 93 -3.34 8.58 4.22
C ALA A 93 -4.42 7.60 4.74
N CYS A 94 -4.51 6.40 4.14
CA CYS A 94 -5.40 5.35 4.62
C CYS A 94 -4.97 4.84 6.01
N LEU A 95 -3.68 4.59 6.23
CA LEU A 95 -3.17 4.20 7.55
C LEU A 95 -3.41 5.29 8.59
N GLN A 96 -3.13 6.56 8.26
CA GLN A 96 -3.38 7.70 9.14
C GLN A 96 -4.86 7.81 9.53
N MET A 97 -5.77 7.60 8.58
CA MET A 97 -7.20 7.55 8.83
C MET A 97 -7.57 6.40 9.79
N LEU A 98 -7.07 5.19 9.57
CA LEU A 98 -7.30 4.06 10.46
C LEU A 98 -6.76 4.32 11.87
N GLU A 99 -5.60 4.94 11.99
CA GLU A 99 -5.00 5.36 13.27
C GLU A 99 -5.84 6.44 13.96
N GLU A 100 -6.39 7.42 13.22
CA GLU A 100 -7.29 8.45 13.74
C GLU A 100 -8.60 7.85 14.27
N ILE A 101 -9.21 6.93 13.53
CA ILE A 101 -10.41 6.22 13.99
C ILE A 101 -10.11 5.44 15.26
N HIS A 102 -8.94 4.78 15.30
CA HIS A 102 -8.35 4.12 16.45
C HIS A 102 -9.06 2.85 16.91
N ASP A 103 -10.39 2.83 17.00
CA ASP A 103 -11.17 1.72 17.57
C ASP A 103 -12.46 1.47 16.79
N VAL A 104 -12.85 0.19 16.70
CA VAL A 104 -14.05 -0.25 15.98
C VAL A 104 -15.32 0.44 16.52
N SER A 105 -15.42 0.71 17.83
CA SER A 105 -16.55 1.38 18.42
C SER A 105 -16.76 2.82 17.90
N ARG A 106 -15.72 3.44 17.34
CA ARG A 106 -15.76 4.79 16.78
C ARG A 106 -16.14 4.84 15.30
N VAL A 107 -16.16 3.69 14.61
CA VAL A 107 -16.40 3.60 13.16
C VAL A 107 -17.70 4.31 12.78
N GLY A 108 -18.80 4.03 13.48
CA GLY A 108 -20.09 4.65 13.16
C GLY A 108 -20.06 6.19 13.18
N ARG A 109 -19.31 6.79 14.10
CA ARG A 109 -19.10 8.25 14.15
C ARG A 109 -18.35 8.77 12.93
N TYR A 110 -17.29 8.09 12.52
CA TYR A 110 -16.49 8.51 11.36
C TYR A 110 -17.21 8.27 10.03
N ILE A 111 -18.04 7.23 9.95
CA ILE A 111 -18.93 7.02 8.80
C ILE A 111 -19.95 8.20 8.69
N ALA A 112 -20.51 8.63 9.80
CA ALA A 112 -21.42 9.79 9.80
C ALA A 112 -20.69 11.06 9.33
N ARG A 113 -19.46 11.31 9.78
CA ARG A 113 -18.62 12.42 9.30
C ARG A 113 -18.35 12.32 7.80
N ALA A 114 -17.99 11.14 7.30
CA ALA A 114 -17.73 10.92 5.87
C ALA A 114 -18.95 11.17 4.98
N LYS A 115 -20.15 10.99 5.51
CA LYS A 115 -21.42 11.28 4.83
C LYS A 115 -21.79 12.76 4.85
N ASP A 116 -21.29 13.52 5.83
CA ASP A 116 -21.54 14.96 5.93
C ASP A 116 -20.70 15.73 4.91
N LYS A 117 -21.36 16.46 4.01
CA LYS A 117 -20.70 17.27 2.98
C LYS A 117 -19.94 18.47 3.55
N ASN A 118 -20.25 18.89 4.78
CA ASN A 118 -19.61 20.01 5.45
C ASN A 118 -18.44 19.58 6.35
N ASP A 119 -18.25 18.28 6.60
CA ASP A 119 -17.09 17.76 7.35
C ASP A 119 -15.90 17.59 6.38
N GLU A 120 -14.73 17.96 6.85
CA GLU A 120 -13.48 17.81 6.09
C GLU A 120 -12.99 16.35 6.04
N PHE A 121 -13.50 15.49 6.91
CA PHE A 121 -13.10 14.08 6.97
C PHE A 121 -13.49 13.33 5.70
N LYS A 122 -12.53 12.59 5.15
CA LYS A 122 -12.71 11.73 3.97
C LYS A 122 -12.30 10.30 4.31
N LEU A 123 -13.08 9.33 3.83
CA LEU A 123 -12.64 7.95 3.85
C LEU A 123 -11.57 7.73 2.79
N MET A 124 -10.34 7.49 3.24
CA MET A 124 -9.21 7.18 2.39
C MET A 124 -9.20 5.68 2.05
N GLY A 125 -8.72 5.33 0.85
CA GLY A 125 -8.72 3.94 0.38
C GLY A 125 -10.08 3.45 -0.16
N PHE A 126 -11.03 4.36 -0.41
CA PHE A 126 -12.36 4.05 -0.95
C PHE A 126 -12.62 4.75 -2.28
N GLY A 127 -13.23 4.02 -3.20
CA GLY A 127 -13.51 4.48 -4.55
C GLY A 127 -12.27 4.46 -5.45
N HIS A 128 -12.48 4.60 -6.74
CA HIS A 128 -11.40 4.62 -7.72
C HIS A 128 -11.79 5.44 -8.95
N ARG A 129 -10.82 6.14 -9.52
CA ARG A 129 -11.09 6.98 -10.70
C ARG A 129 -11.44 6.15 -11.93
N VAL A 130 -10.77 5.02 -12.13
CA VAL A 130 -10.93 4.13 -13.29
C VAL A 130 -11.99 3.06 -13.01
N TYR A 131 -11.84 2.30 -11.94
CA TYR A 131 -12.79 1.25 -11.57
C TYR A 131 -14.11 1.87 -11.08
N LYS A 132 -15.18 1.61 -11.82
CA LYS A 132 -16.53 2.14 -11.50
C LYS A 132 -17.29 1.29 -10.50
N ASN A 133 -16.77 0.10 -10.21
CA ASN A 133 -17.30 -0.83 -9.21
C ASN A 133 -16.14 -1.22 -8.29
N PHE A 134 -15.99 -2.51 -8.00
CA PHE A 134 -14.94 -3.04 -7.15
C PHE A 134 -13.55 -2.92 -7.82
N ASP A 135 -12.55 -2.51 -7.03
CA ASP A 135 -11.15 -2.64 -7.43
C ASP A 135 -10.74 -4.13 -7.30
N PRO A 136 -10.44 -4.83 -8.40
CA PRO A 136 -10.13 -6.26 -8.34
C PRO A 136 -8.87 -6.56 -7.51
N ARG A 137 -7.97 -5.58 -7.37
CA ARG A 137 -6.75 -5.68 -6.59
C ARG A 137 -7.01 -5.71 -5.08
N ALA A 138 -8.07 -5.02 -4.62
CA ALA A 138 -8.41 -4.94 -3.19
C ALA A 138 -8.71 -6.32 -2.59
N LYS A 139 -9.41 -7.20 -3.34
CA LYS A 139 -9.71 -8.56 -2.88
C LYS A 139 -8.44 -9.40 -2.67
N LEU A 140 -7.48 -9.26 -3.58
CA LEU A 140 -6.20 -9.97 -3.47
C LEU A 140 -5.36 -9.40 -2.32
N MET A 141 -5.29 -8.07 -2.19
CA MET A 141 -4.57 -7.42 -1.10
C MET A 141 -5.15 -7.74 0.27
N ARG A 142 -6.48 -7.85 0.38
CA ARG A 142 -7.13 -8.31 1.61
C ARG A 142 -6.65 -9.70 2.05
N LYS A 143 -6.62 -10.65 1.09
CA LYS A 143 -6.12 -12.00 1.36
C LYS A 143 -4.66 -11.98 1.81
N VAL A 144 -3.81 -11.32 1.02
CA VAL A 144 -2.38 -11.19 1.32
C VAL A 144 -2.14 -10.54 2.67
N CYS A 145 -2.92 -9.52 3.04
CA CYS A 145 -2.85 -8.88 4.35
C CYS A 145 -3.15 -9.89 5.47
N GLY A 146 -4.20 -10.71 5.32
CA GLY A 146 -4.51 -11.76 6.29
C GLY A 146 -3.39 -12.78 6.43
N ASP A 147 -2.83 -13.26 5.30
CA ASP A 147 -1.75 -14.25 5.28
C ASP A 147 -0.48 -13.70 5.99
N VAL A 148 -0.10 -12.44 5.73
CA VAL A 148 1.04 -11.78 6.39
C VAL A 148 0.83 -11.64 7.88
N LEU A 149 -0.33 -11.16 8.31
CA LEU A 149 -0.62 -10.96 9.73
C LEU A 149 -0.66 -12.29 10.49
N GLN A 150 -1.17 -13.34 9.86
CA GLN A 150 -1.13 -14.69 10.41
C GLN A 150 0.30 -15.19 10.58
N GLU A 151 1.14 -15.07 9.56
CA GLU A 151 2.54 -15.48 9.58
C GLU A 151 3.34 -14.77 10.68
N LEU A 152 3.02 -13.50 10.93
CA LEU A 152 3.67 -12.69 11.95
C LEU A 152 3.04 -12.80 13.35
N GLY A 153 1.99 -13.62 13.54
CA GLY A 153 1.26 -13.73 14.80
C GLY A 153 0.49 -12.46 15.18
N LEU A 154 0.09 -11.67 14.18
CA LEU A 154 -0.62 -10.39 14.31
C LEU A 154 -2.09 -10.49 13.88
N GLU A 155 -2.71 -11.66 13.94
CA GLU A 155 -4.12 -11.87 13.53
C GLU A 155 -5.10 -10.98 14.29
N ASN A 156 -4.68 -10.51 15.45
CA ASN A 156 -5.44 -9.60 16.29
C ASN A 156 -5.08 -8.12 16.06
N ASP A 157 -4.34 -7.82 15.00
CA ASP A 157 -3.97 -6.44 14.71
C ASP A 157 -5.20 -5.53 14.68
N ARG A 158 -5.08 -4.38 15.34
CA ARG A 158 -6.15 -3.42 15.53
C ARG A 158 -6.56 -2.76 14.21
N LEU A 159 -5.59 -2.40 13.39
CA LEU A 159 -5.86 -1.71 12.12
C LEU A 159 -6.53 -2.64 11.12
N PHE A 160 -6.13 -3.92 11.10
CA PHE A 160 -6.77 -4.91 10.24
C PHE A 160 -8.23 -5.16 10.66
N LYS A 161 -8.51 -5.33 11.96
CA LYS A 161 -9.89 -5.48 12.46
C LYS A 161 -10.75 -4.27 12.12
N LEU A 162 -10.18 -3.08 12.25
CA LEU A 162 -10.85 -1.84 11.91
C LEU A 162 -11.13 -1.74 10.40
N ALA A 163 -10.15 -2.13 9.57
CA ALA A 163 -10.31 -2.17 8.12
C ALA A 163 -11.40 -3.16 7.70
N MET A 164 -11.46 -4.35 8.30
CA MET A 164 -12.51 -5.34 8.02
C MET A 164 -13.91 -4.82 8.36
N GLU A 165 -14.07 -4.09 9.47
CA GLU A 165 -15.36 -3.51 9.84
C GLU A 165 -15.77 -2.36 8.91
N LEU A 166 -14.82 -1.50 8.53
CA LEU A 166 -15.07 -0.45 7.54
C LEU A 166 -15.45 -1.01 6.17
N GLU A 167 -14.75 -2.06 5.70
CA GLU A 167 -15.10 -2.74 4.46
C GLU A 167 -16.52 -3.30 4.51
N LYS A 168 -16.86 -3.99 5.59
CA LYS A 168 -18.21 -4.56 5.78
C LYS A 168 -19.28 -3.48 5.66
N ILE A 169 -19.10 -2.36 6.36
CA ILE A 169 -20.06 -1.24 6.31
C ILE A 169 -20.14 -0.67 4.88
N ALA A 170 -19.01 -0.47 4.21
CA ALA A 170 -19.01 0.06 2.85
C ALA A 170 -19.69 -0.86 1.81
N LEU A 171 -19.73 -2.16 2.08
CA LEU A 171 -20.41 -3.13 1.22
C LEU A 171 -21.91 -3.24 1.48
N GLU A 172 -22.39 -2.83 2.66
CA GLU A 172 -23.78 -2.98 3.11
C GLU A 172 -24.54 -1.64 3.13
N ASP A 173 -23.87 -0.52 3.24
CA ASP A 173 -24.50 0.80 3.41
C ASP A 173 -24.81 1.46 2.05
N ASP A 174 -26.07 1.81 1.85
CA ASP A 174 -26.60 2.38 0.60
C ASP A 174 -25.82 3.60 0.10
N TYR A 175 -25.36 4.47 0.99
CA TYR A 175 -24.58 5.66 0.61
C TYR A 175 -23.29 5.29 -0.13
N PHE A 176 -22.58 4.26 0.34
CA PHE A 176 -21.35 3.81 -0.29
C PHE A 176 -21.64 3.04 -1.58
N ILE A 177 -22.68 2.23 -1.60
CA ILE A 177 -23.12 1.46 -2.77
C ILE A 177 -23.53 2.41 -3.91
N GLU A 178 -24.39 3.38 -3.63
CA GLU A 178 -24.86 4.35 -4.61
C GLU A 178 -23.72 5.21 -5.19
N LYS A 179 -22.77 5.58 -4.34
CA LYS A 179 -21.58 6.38 -4.75
C LYS A 179 -20.43 5.53 -5.26
N LYS A 180 -20.56 4.20 -5.23
CA LYS A 180 -19.51 3.26 -5.65
C LYS A 180 -18.19 3.44 -4.90
N LEU A 181 -18.29 3.69 -3.61
CA LEU A 181 -17.15 3.91 -2.71
C LEU A 181 -16.73 2.57 -2.08
N TYR A 182 -16.22 1.67 -2.90
CA TYR A 182 -15.68 0.38 -2.46
C TYR A 182 -14.21 0.50 -2.09
N PRO A 183 -13.70 -0.37 -1.20
CA PRO A 183 -12.27 -0.44 -0.92
C PRO A 183 -11.43 -0.62 -2.19
N ASN A 184 -10.35 0.11 -2.30
CA ASN A 184 -9.38 0.01 -3.39
C ASN A 184 -8.07 -0.65 -2.91
N VAL A 185 -7.06 -0.73 -3.77
CA VAL A 185 -5.78 -1.38 -3.45
C VAL A 185 -5.06 -0.74 -2.26
N ASP A 186 -5.20 0.57 -2.07
CA ASP A 186 -4.49 1.32 -1.03
C ASP A 186 -5.04 1.02 0.37
N PHE A 187 -6.28 0.50 0.45
CA PHE A 187 -6.95 0.23 1.72
C PHE A 187 -6.23 -0.84 2.56
N TYR A 188 -5.69 -1.89 1.92
CA TYR A 188 -4.96 -2.96 2.60
C TYR A 188 -3.45 -2.89 2.41
N SER A 189 -2.96 -2.30 1.31
CA SER A 189 -1.53 -2.31 0.99
C SER A 189 -0.69 -1.60 2.05
N GLY A 190 -1.20 -0.52 2.64
CA GLY A 190 -0.52 0.18 3.72
C GLY A 190 -0.35 -0.67 4.99
N ILE A 191 -1.36 -1.49 5.34
CA ILE A 191 -1.27 -2.40 6.49
C ILE A 191 -0.20 -3.46 6.25
N VAL A 192 -0.15 -4.04 5.04
CA VAL A 192 0.87 -5.02 4.65
C VAL A 192 2.26 -4.39 4.72
N GLN A 193 2.45 -3.21 4.11
CA GLN A 193 3.74 -2.51 4.13
C GLN A 193 4.21 -2.11 5.52
N LYS A 194 3.29 -1.81 6.43
CA LYS A 194 3.61 -1.52 7.83
C LYS A 194 4.00 -2.78 8.61
N ALA A 195 3.46 -3.93 8.23
CA ALA A 195 3.74 -5.21 8.89
C ALA A 195 5.06 -5.83 8.40
N LEU A 196 5.48 -5.57 7.15
CA LEU A 196 6.77 -5.97 6.56
C LEU A 196 7.94 -5.16 7.15
#